data_a374c9e1c46b0d30b81b25f8488f2697
#
_entry.id   a374c9e1c46b0d30b81b25f8488f2697
#
_cell.length_a   1.000
_cell.length_b   1.000
_cell.length_c   1.000
_cell.angle_alpha   90.00
_cell.angle_beta   90.00
_cell.angle_gamma   90.00
#
_symmetry.space_group_name_H-M   'P 1'
#
loop_
_entity.id
_entity.type
_entity.pdbx_description
1 polymer ?
#
loop_
_entity_poly.entity_id
_entity_poly.type
_entity_poly.pdbx_seq_one_letter_code
_entity_poly.pdbx_strand_id
1 'polypeptide(L)'
;MLLAGSSLLTLLDDIATLLDDISVMGKLAAKKTAGVLGDDLSLNAQQVSGVRANRELPVVWGVAKGSLINKVILVPLALIISAFIPWAMTPLLMIGGAFLCFEGVEKVLHMLEARKHKEDPAQSQQRLEKLAAQDPLKFEKDKIKGAIRTDFILSAEIVAITLGIVAEAPLLNQVLVLSGIALVVTVGVYGLVGVIVKIDDLGYWLAEKSSALMQALGKGLLIIAPWLMKAFSIVGTLAMFLVGGGIVVHGIAPLHHAIEHFAGQQSAVVAMILPTVLNLILGFIIGGIVVLGVKAVAKMRGQAH
;
A
#
# COMPACT_ATOMS: atom_id res chain seq x y z
N MET A 1 45.79 17.34 -27.72
CA MET A 1 44.37 17.46 -28.13
C MET A 1 43.67 16.13 -28.37
N LEU A 2 44.39 15.06 -28.75
CA LEU A 2 43.81 13.70 -28.93
C LEU A 2 43.44 12.99 -27.64
N LEU A 3 44.10 13.26 -26.50
CA LEU A 3 43.80 12.65 -25.20
C LEU A 3 42.48 13.15 -24.55
N ALA A 4 42.06 14.38 -24.85
CA ALA A 4 40.80 14.91 -24.31
C ALA A 4 39.58 14.31 -25.03
N GLY A 5 39.67 13.97 -26.30
CA GLY A 5 38.59 13.35 -27.08
C GLY A 5 38.34 11.88 -26.67
N SER A 6 39.42 11.11 -26.39
CA SER A 6 39.28 9.74 -25.88
C SER A 6 38.64 9.72 -24.48
N SER A 7 39.00 10.64 -23.61
CA SER A 7 38.42 10.78 -22.27
C SER A 7 36.92 11.12 -22.31
N LEU A 8 36.49 11.97 -23.25
CA LEU A 8 35.05 12.30 -23.40
C LEU A 8 34.25 11.12 -23.96
N LEU A 9 34.80 10.39 -24.93
CA LEU A 9 34.13 9.21 -25.51
C LEU A 9 34.03 8.08 -24.47
N THR A 10 35.08 7.86 -23.68
CA THR A 10 35.06 6.88 -22.59
C THR A 10 34.01 7.28 -21.53
N LEU A 11 33.94 8.56 -21.17
CA LEU A 11 32.92 9.04 -20.24
C LEU A 11 31.49 8.85 -20.78
N LEU A 12 31.26 9.08 -22.07
CA LEU A 12 29.96 8.85 -22.71
C LEU A 12 29.60 7.35 -22.74
N ASP A 13 30.59 6.49 -23.00
CA ASP A 13 30.41 5.03 -22.99
C ASP A 13 30.07 4.52 -21.57
N ASP A 14 30.79 5.01 -20.56
CA ASP A 14 30.52 4.72 -19.15
C ASP A 14 29.11 5.17 -18.73
N ILE A 15 28.67 6.36 -19.16
CA ILE A 15 27.34 6.86 -18.91
C ILE A 15 26.29 5.99 -19.62
N ALA A 16 26.51 5.61 -20.86
CA ALA A 16 25.62 4.76 -21.63
C ALA A 16 25.43 3.38 -20.95
N THR A 17 26.54 2.76 -20.53
CA THR A 17 26.56 1.49 -19.81
C THR A 17 25.80 1.62 -18.47
N LEU A 18 26.06 2.68 -17.71
CA LEU A 18 25.34 2.95 -16.45
C LEU A 18 23.82 3.07 -16.67
N LEU A 19 23.39 3.78 -17.71
CA LEU A 19 21.97 3.96 -18.03
C LEU A 19 21.32 2.64 -18.48
N ASP A 20 22.05 1.80 -19.21
CA ASP A 20 21.54 0.49 -19.62
C ASP A 20 21.38 -0.44 -18.41
N ASP A 21 22.36 -0.52 -17.54
CA ASP A 21 22.28 -1.27 -16.27
C ASP A 21 21.10 -0.83 -15.41
N ILE A 22 20.91 0.49 -15.22
CA ILE A 22 19.80 1.04 -14.48
C ILE A 22 18.46 0.69 -15.15
N SER A 23 18.38 0.74 -16.47
CA SER A 23 17.18 0.38 -17.24
C SER A 23 16.80 -1.09 -17.06
N VAL A 24 17.78 -2.00 -17.13
CA VAL A 24 17.57 -3.44 -16.95
C VAL A 24 17.12 -3.75 -15.52
N MET A 25 17.85 -3.25 -14.52
CA MET A 25 17.52 -3.43 -13.10
C MET A 25 16.18 -2.77 -12.74
N GLY A 26 15.90 -1.57 -13.26
CA GLY A 26 14.64 -0.87 -13.07
C GLY A 26 13.45 -1.62 -13.66
N LYS A 27 13.58 -2.21 -14.86
CA LYS A 27 12.54 -3.07 -15.46
C LYS A 27 12.27 -4.31 -14.62
N LEU A 28 13.33 -4.95 -14.11
CA LEU A 28 13.18 -6.12 -13.24
C LEU A 28 12.52 -5.76 -11.92
N ALA A 29 12.92 -4.67 -11.29
CA ALA A 29 12.33 -4.13 -10.08
C ALA A 29 10.85 -3.78 -10.30
N ALA A 30 10.51 -3.05 -11.35
CA ALA A 30 9.15 -2.70 -11.72
C ALA A 30 8.29 -3.95 -11.96
N LYS A 31 8.82 -4.98 -12.62
CA LYS A 31 8.10 -6.23 -12.84
C LYS A 31 7.81 -6.98 -11.53
N LYS A 32 8.77 -7.03 -10.60
CA LYS A 32 8.58 -7.69 -9.30
C LYS A 32 7.66 -6.90 -8.38
N THR A 33 7.75 -5.58 -8.38
CA THR A 33 6.88 -4.71 -7.55
C THR A 33 5.49 -4.52 -8.14
N ALA A 34 5.27 -4.78 -9.44
CA ALA A 34 3.94 -4.66 -10.08
C ALA A 34 2.86 -5.52 -9.41
N GLY A 35 3.21 -6.69 -8.87
CA GLY A 35 2.29 -7.54 -8.11
C GLY A 35 1.81 -6.88 -6.81
N VAL A 36 2.69 -6.14 -6.15
CA VAL A 36 2.41 -5.43 -4.89
C VAL A 36 1.64 -4.13 -5.13
N LEU A 37 1.85 -3.47 -6.29
CA LEU A 37 1.18 -2.21 -6.63
C LEU A 37 -0.35 -2.28 -6.66
N GLY A 38 -0.92 -3.43 -7.00
CA GLY A 38 -2.37 -3.63 -6.97
C GLY A 38 -2.95 -3.54 -5.56
N ASP A 39 -2.25 -4.13 -4.61
CA ASP A 39 -2.61 -4.10 -3.19
C ASP A 39 -2.41 -2.69 -2.61
N ASP A 40 -1.30 -2.03 -2.96
CA ASP A 40 -1.01 -0.63 -2.60
C ASP A 40 -2.09 0.32 -3.10
N LEU A 41 -2.52 0.17 -4.36
CA LEU A 41 -3.56 1.01 -4.96
C LEU A 41 -4.88 0.85 -4.20
N SER A 42 -5.29 -0.40 -3.92
CA SER A 42 -6.55 -0.68 -3.23
C SER A 42 -6.55 -0.17 -1.79
N LEU A 43 -5.43 -0.32 -1.07
CA LEU A 43 -5.24 0.19 0.29
C LEU A 43 -5.26 1.72 0.33
N ASN A 44 -4.51 2.37 -0.54
CA ASN A 44 -4.46 3.83 -0.61
C ASN A 44 -5.81 4.43 -1.04
N ALA A 45 -6.51 3.84 -2.03
CA ALA A 45 -7.84 4.28 -2.42
C ALA A 45 -8.85 4.14 -1.27
N GLN A 46 -8.81 3.05 -0.51
CA GLN A 46 -9.63 2.85 0.68
C GLN A 46 -9.34 3.89 1.76
N GLN A 47 -8.07 4.18 2.01
CA GLN A 47 -7.64 5.11 3.07
C GLN A 47 -8.11 6.55 2.82
N VAL A 48 -8.11 7.02 1.58
CA VAL A 48 -8.54 8.36 1.21
C VAL A 48 -10.04 8.47 0.96
N SER A 49 -10.77 7.37 0.84
CA SER A 49 -12.21 7.36 0.60
C SER A 49 -13.03 7.86 1.81
N GLY A 50 -14.25 8.37 1.56
CA GLY A 50 -15.17 8.84 2.60
C GLY A 50 -14.82 10.21 3.19
N VAL A 51 -14.02 11.00 2.49
CA VAL A 51 -13.81 12.43 2.72
C VAL A 51 -14.87 13.21 1.92
N ARG A 52 -15.09 14.49 2.22
CA ARG A 52 -15.99 15.35 1.43
C ARG A 52 -15.47 15.46 -0.01
N ALA A 53 -16.37 15.40 -1.01
CA ALA A 53 -16.04 15.40 -2.44
C ALA A 53 -15.10 16.55 -2.87
N ASN A 54 -15.28 17.75 -2.30
CA ASN A 54 -14.42 18.91 -2.57
C ASN A 54 -13.05 18.85 -1.87
N ARG A 55 -12.81 17.87 -0.97
CA ARG A 55 -11.58 17.72 -0.20
C ARG A 55 -10.77 16.48 -0.56
N GLU A 56 -11.26 15.62 -1.44
CA GLU A 56 -10.61 14.36 -1.83
C GLU A 56 -9.22 14.59 -2.42
N LEU A 57 -9.10 15.44 -3.45
CA LEU A 57 -7.80 15.74 -4.07
C LEU A 57 -6.79 16.37 -3.10
N PRO A 58 -7.15 17.35 -2.24
CA PRO A 58 -6.26 17.83 -1.18
C PRO A 58 -5.78 16.73 -0.24
N VAL A 59 -6.65 15.77 0.10
CA VAL A 59 -6.27 14.62 0.96
C VAL A 59 -5.32 13.68 0.22
N VAL A 60 -5.64 13.29 -1.03
CA VAL A 60 -4.75 12.48 -1.88
C VAL A 60 -3.38 13.14 -2.01
N TRP A 61 -3.35 14.45 -2.27
CA TRP A 61 -2.10 15.22 -2.37
C TRP A 61 -1.33 15.25 -1.05
N GLY A 62 -2.02 15.40 0.08
CA GLY A 62 -1.42 15.33 1.42
C GLY A 62 -0.76 13.98 1.69
N VAL A 63 -1.44 12.89 1.33
CA VAL A 63 -0.91 11.52 1.46
C VAL A 63 0.27 11.29 0.49
N ALA A 64 0.15 11.74 -0.77
CA ALA A 64 1.23 11.62 -1.76
C ALA A 64 2.52 12.32 -1.32
N LYS A 65 2.40 13.53 -0.74
CA LYS A 65 3.55 14.23 -0.13
C LYS A 65 4.16 13.43 1.03
N GLY A 66 3.31 12.89 1.91
CA GLY A 66 3.76 12.06 3.03
C GLY A 66 4.44 10.77 2.54
N SER A 67 3.89 10.12 1.52
CA SER A 67 4.49 8.96 0.86
C SER A 67 5.87 9.27 0.26
N LEU A 68 6.01 10.42 -0.40
CA LEU A 68 7.30 10.85 -0.92
C LEU A 68 8.32 11.05 0.21
N ILE A 69 7.90 11.68 1.31
CA ILE A 69 8.75 11.85 2.51
C ILE A 69 9.13 10.49 3.10
N ASN A 70 8.18 9.55 3.21
CA ASN A 70 8.47 8.18 3.64
C ASN A 70 9.60 7.57 2.81
N LYS A 71 9.54 7.68 1.50
CA LYS A 71 10.53 7.11 0.58
C LYS A 71 11.88 7.82 0.66
N VAL A 72 11.89 9.13 0.83
CA VAL A 72 13.12 9.91 1.06
C VAL A 72 13.82 9.47 2.36
N ILE A 73 13.07 9.01 3.36
CA ILE A 73 13.63 8.46 4.61
C ILE A 73 14.00 6.98 4.43
N LEU A 74 13.10 6.18 3.83
CA LEU A 74 13.27 4.73 3.74
C LEU A 74 14.41 4.31 2.81
N VAL A 75 14.63 5.02 1.69
CA VAL A 75 15.68 4.64 0.73
C VAL A 75 17.07 4.74 1.37
N PRO A 76 17.50 5.87 1.98
CA PRO A 76 18.78 5.93 2.68
C PRO A 76 18.84 4.96 3.87
N LEU A 77 17.75 4.83 4.63
CA LEU A 77 17.71 3.94 5.78
C LEU A 77 17.90 2.48 5.37
N ALA A 78 17.23 2.05 4.30
CA ALA A 78 17.37 0.69 3.78
C ALA A 78 18.79 0.41 3.25
N LEU A 79 19.42 1.38 2.57
CA LEU A 79 20.82 1.28 2.13
C LEU A 79 21.77 1.16 3.33
N ILE A 80 21.58 1.95 4.38
CA ILE A 80 22.36 1.89 5.60
C ILE A 80 22.18 0.53 6.30
N ILE A 81 20.92 0.09 6.49
CA ILE A 81 20.64 -1.21 7.12
C ILE A 81 21.24 -2.34 6.30
N SER A 82 21.10 -2.32 4.98
CA SER A 82 21.67 -3.34 4.08
C SER A 82 23.20 -3.39 4.16
N ALA A 83 23.85 -2.24 4.29
CA ALA A 83 25.30 -2.16 4.34
C ALA A 83 25.89 -2.60 5.71
N PHE A 84 25.24 -2.25 6.83
CA PHE A 84 25.79 -2.42 8.16
C PHE A 84 25.11 -3.52 8.99
N ILE A 85 23.80 -3.73 8.82
CA ILE A 85 23.01 -4.63 9.65
C ILE A 85 21.95 -5.35 8.78
N PRO A 86 22.36 -6.10 7.75
CA PRO A 86 21.43 -6.67 6.77
C PRO A 86 20.37 -7.59 7.38
N TRP A 87 20.69 -8.29 8.48
CA TRP A 87 19.76 -9.16 9.18
C TRP A 87 18.59 -8.43 9.84
N ALA A 88 18.72 -7.12 10.11
CA ALA A 88 17.67 -6.32 10.76
C ALA A 88 16.51 -6.00 9.81
N MET A 89 16.70 -6.08 8.49
CA MET A 89 15.66 -5.78 7.50
C MET A 89 14.43 -6.68 7.69
N THR A 90 14.63 -7.98 7.78
CA THR A 90 13.54 -8.96 7.93
C THR A 90 12.70 -8.76 9.20
N PRO A 91 13.26 -8.66 10.42
CA PRO A 91 12.48 -8.37 11.62
C PRO A 91 11.71 -7.04 11.56
N LEU A 92 12.30 -6.00 11.00
CA LEU A 92 11.63 -4.70 10.86
C LEU A 92 10.43 -4.79 9.93
N LEU A 93 10.57 -5.47 8.80
CA LEU A 93 9.45 -5.73 7.88
C LEU A 93 8.37 -6.60 8.55
N MET A 94 8.74 -7.63 9.32
CA MET A 94 7.78 -8.47 10.03
C MET A 94 6.95 -7.67 11.07
N ILE A 95 7.57 -6.73 11.77
CA ILE A 95 6.85 -5.83 12.69
C ILE A 95 5.84 -4.99 11.90
N GLY A 96 6.26 -4.44 10.76
CA GLY A 96 5.37 -3.70 9.85
C GLY A 96 4.22 -4.56 9.34
N GLY A 97 4.51 -5.79 8.87
CA GLY A 97 3.50 -6.74 8.42
C GLY A 97 2.49 -7.12 9.51
N ALA A 98 2.97 -7.38 10.73
CA ALA A 98 2.10 -7.64 11.88
C ALA A 98 1.20 -6.44 12.22
N PHE A 99 1.72 -5.21 12.06
CA PHE A 99 0.92 -3.98 12.21
C PHE A 99 -0.18 -3.86 11.15
N LEU A 100 0.10 -4.19 9.87
CA LEU A 100 -0.93 -4.24 8.82
C LEU A 100 -2.02 -5.26 9.15
N CYS A 101 -1.64 -6.44 9.61
CA CYS A 101 -2.58 -7.47 10.05
C CYS A 101 -3.46 -6.98 11.21
N PHE A 102 -2.87 -6.31 12.19
CA PHE A 102 -3.58 -5.68 13.31
C PHE A 102 -4.62 -4.66 12.81
N GLU A 103 -4.22 -3.72 11.97
CA GLU A 103 -5.11 -2.69 11.39
C GLU A 103 -6.24 -3.32 10.54
N GLY A 104 -5.93 -4.40 9.82
CA GLY A 104 -6.92 -5.18 9.08
C GLY A 104 -8.00 -5.79 9.98
N VAL A 105 -7.61 -6.40 11.12
CA VAL A 105 -8.57 -6.97 12.08
C VAL A 105 -9.38 -5.87 12.76
N GLU A 106 -8.77 -4.75 13.16
CA GLU A 106 -9.53 -3.61 13.72
C GLU A 106 -10.61 -3.13 12.73
N LYS A 107 -10.29 -2.98 11.45
CA LYS A 107 -11.28 -2.61 10.42
C LYS A 107 -12.42 -3.62 10.31
N VAL A 108 -12.11 -4.92 10.33
CA VAL A 108 -13.15 -5.97 10.29
C VAL A 108 -14.05 -5.88 11.52
N LEU A 109 -13.48 -5.72 12.72
CA LEU A 109 -14.25 -5.57 13.95
C LEU A 109 -15.16 -4.35 13.90
N HIS A 110 -14.65 -3.19 13.47
CA HIS A 110 -15.47 -1.98 13.29
C HIS A 110 -16.59 -2.15 12.27
N MET A 111 -16.35 -2.88 11.16
CA MET A 111 -17.39 -3.19 10.18
C MET A 111 -18.47 -4.10 10.76
N LEU A 112 -18.11 -5.09 11.59
CA LEU A 112 -19.04 -6.00 12.23
C LEU A 112 -19.86 -5.27 13.31
N GLU A 113 -19.24 -4.42 14.12
CA GLU A 113 -19.92 -3.58 15.10
C GLU A 113 -20.90 -2.60 14.42
N ALA A 114 -20.47 -1.97 13.32
CA ALA A 114 -21.32 -1.09 12.54
C ALA A 114 -22.56 -1.80 11.95
N ARG A 115 -22.45 -3.10 11.62
CA ARG A 115 -23.60 -3.91 11.17
C ARG A 115 -24.56 -4.21 12.31
N LYS A 116 -24.03 -4.60 13.48
CA LYS A 116 -24.86 -4.88 14.67
C LYS A 116 -25.65 -3.66 15.14
N HIS A 117 -25.02 -2.47 15.08
CA HIS A 117 -25.67 -1.22 15.51
C HIS A 117 -26.62 -0.59 14.48
N LYS A 118 -26.63 -1.07 13.22
CA LYS A 118 -27.67 -0.67 12.25
C LYS A 118 -29.07 -1.18 12.60
N GLU A 119 -29.15 -2.16 13.47
CA GLU A 119 -30.41 -2.73 13.95
C GLU A 119 -31.04 -1.93 15.10
N ASP A 120 -30.26 -0.99 15.72
CA ASP A 120 -30.77 -0.11 16.78
C ASP A 120 -30.84 1.37 16.30
N PRO A 121 -32.04 1.91 16.03
CA PRO A 121 -32.22 3.28 15.53
C PRO A 121 -31.66 4.36 16.46
N ALA A 122 -31.72 4.15 17.78
CA ALA A 122 -31.27 5.13 18.78
C ALA A 122 -29.71 5.24 18.78
N GLN A 123 -29.00 4.12 18.67
CA GLN A 123 -27.55 4.09 18.60
C GLN A 123 -27.04 4.62 17.25
N SER A 124 -27.79 4.36 16.16
CA SER A 124 -27.48 4.92 14.83
C SER A 124 -27.55 6.44 14.84
N GLN A 125 -28.54 7.02 15.53
CA GLN A 125 -28.72 8.47 15.64
C GLN A 125 -27.60 9.12 16.47
N GLN A 126 -27.23 8.54 17.62
CA GLN A 126 -26.10 9.00 18.44
C GLN A 126 -24.76 8.93 17.69
N ARG A 127 -24.56 7.93 16.85
CA ARG A 127 -23.36 7.79 16.02
C ARG A 127 -23.30 8.86 14.93
N LEU A 128 -24.45 9.15 14.27
CA LEU A 128 -24.55 10.24 13.29
C LEU A 128 -24.27 11.60 13.94
N GLU A 129 -24.79 11.84 15.14
CA GLU A 129 -24.52 13.05 15.92
C GLU A 129 -23.04 13.17 16.30
N LYS A 130 -22.38 12.09 16.75
CA LYS A 130 -20.94 12.06 17.03
C LYS A 130 -20.10 12.32 15.78
N LEU A 131 -20.48 11.75 14.63
CA LEU A 131 -19.80 12.00 13.35
C LEU A 131 -20.02 13.44 12.86
N ALA A 132 -21.22 13.99 13.05
CA ALA A 132 -21.55 15.38 12.71
C ALA A 132 -20.84 16.41 13.63
N ALA A 133 -20.56 16.03 14.88
CA ALA A 133 -19.86 16.86 15.86
C ALA A 133 -18.33 16.81 15.72
N GLN A 134 -17.78 15.88 14.92
CA GLN A 134 -16.33 15.84 14.68
C GLN A 134 -15.92 17.01 13.79
N ASP A 135 -14.83 17.68 14.18
CA ASP A 135 -14.18 18.69 13.34
C ASP A 135 -13.72 18.04 12.02
N PRO A 136 -14.27 18.48 10.88
CA PRO A 136 -13.93 17.90 9.58
C PRO A 136 -12.43 17.99 9.26
N LEU A 137 -11.76 19.03 9.71
CA LEU A 137 -10.32 19.22 9.48
C LEU A 137 -9.49 18.23 10.32
N LYS A 138 -9.95 17.93 11.54
CA LYS A 138 -9.31 16.92 12.38
C LYS A 138 -9.46 15.53 11.77
N PHE A 139 -10.67 15.19 11.31
CA PHE A 139 -10.94 13.93 10.63
C PHE A 139 -10.05 13.73 9.38
N GLU A 140 -9.91 14.77 8.53
CA GLU A 140 -9.03 14.73 7.36
C GLU A 140 -7.56 14.52 7.75
N LYS A 141 -7.07 15.25 8.78
CA LYS A 141 -5.69 15.09 9.28
C LYS A 141 -5.42 13.69 9.80
N ASP A 142 -6.36 13.13 10.56
CA ASP A 142 -6.23 11.78 11.11
C ASP A 142 -6.23 10.73 9.99
N LYS A 143 -7.07 10.90 8.96
CA LYS A 143 -7.05 10.07 7.76
C LYS A 143 -5.71 10.15 7.00
N ILE A 144 -5.22 11.34 6.73
CA ILE A 144 -3.92 11.55 6.07
C ILE A 144 -2.81 10.89 6.88
N LYS A 145 -2.78 11.08 8.20
CA LYS A 145 -1.77 10.48 9.08
C LYS A 145 -1.84 8.95 9.08
N GLY A 146 -3.04 8.38 9.11
CA GLY A 146 -3.25 6.93 9.00
C GLY A 146 -2.75 6.39 7.68
N ALA A 147 -3.13 7.04 6.56
CA ALA A 147 -2.70 6.65 5.22
C ALA A 147 -1.17 6.72 5.07
N ILE A 148 -0.51 7.77 5.55
CA ILE A 148 0.96 7.90 5.51
C ILE A 148 1.64 6.80 6.32
N ARG A 149 1.07 6.42 7.48
CA ARG A 149 1.62 5.33 8.32
C ARG A 149 1.52 3.97 7.62
N THR A 150 0.38 3.67 7.00
CA THR A 150 0.22 2.43 6.23
C THR A 150 1.14 2.43 5.01
N ASP A 151 1.21 3.55 4.26
CA ASP A 151 2.13 3.72 3.13
C ASP A 151 3.60 3.54 3.53
N PHE A 152 3.99 3.92 4.74
CA PHE A 152 5.36 3.70 5.22
C PHE A 152 5.75 2.22 5.20
N ILE A 153 4.85 1.33 5.63
CA ILE A 153 5.09 -0.12 5.67
C ILE A 153 5.12 -0.69 4.25
N LEU A 154 4.15 -0.33 3.42
CA LEU A 154 4.09 -0.76 2.02
C LEU A 154 5.30 -0.26 1.23
N SER A 155 5.70 1.00 1.46
CA SER A 155 6.92 1.57 0.88
C SER A 155 8.19 0.85 1.33
N ALA A 156 8.27 0.45 2.61
CA ALA A 156 9.40 -0.32 3.13
C ALA A 156 9.51 -1.69 2.44
N GLU A 157 8.39 -2.35 2.18
CA GLU A 157 8.34 -3.61 1.42
C GLU A 157 8.86 -3.42 -0.01
N ILE A 158 8.35 -2.42 -0.75
CA ILE A 158 8.79 -2.12 -2.12
C ILE A 158 10.29 -1.79 -2.16
N VAL A 159 10.77 -0.99 -1.20
CA VAL A 159 12.19 -0.64 -1.08
C VAL A 159 13.02 -1.88 -0.79
N ALA A 160 12.58 -2.77 0.09
CA ALA A 160 13.29 -4.02 0.41
C ALA A 160 13.35 -4.98 -0.79
N ILE A 161 12.23 -5.16 -1.50
CA ILE A 161 12.20 -6.00 -2.73
C ILE A 161 13.13 -5.41 -3.80
N THR A 162 13.08 -4.09 -4.01
CA THR A 162 13.91 -3.42 -5.00
C THR A 162 15.39 -3.52 -4.62
N LEU A 163 15.73 -3.29 -3.35
CA LEU A 163 17.10 -3.40 -2.84
C LEU A 163 17.65 -4.82 -3.00
N GLY A 164 16.84 -5.86 -2.75
CA GLY A 164 17.24 -7.24 -2.98
C GLY A 164 17.59 -7.56 -4.44
N ILE A 165 17.02 -6.80 -5.41
CA ILE A 165 17.36 -6.96 -6.84
C ILE A 165 18.70 -6.29 -7.18
N VAL A 166 19.01 -5.17 -6.53
CA VAL A 166 20.19 -4.34 -6.84
C VAL A 166 21.32 -4.47 -5.81
N ALA A 167 21.22 -5.43 -4.87
CA ALA A 167 22.12 -5.55 -3.73
C ALA A 167 23.60 -5.71 -4.13
N GLU A 168 23.88 -6.38 -5.25
CA GLU A 168 25.24 -6.61 -5.78
C GLU A 168 25.72 -5.50 -6.73
N ALA A 169 24.84 -4.54 -7.06
CA ALA A 169 25.19 -3.45 -7.96
C ALA A 169 25.99 -2.34 -7.24
N PRO A 170 26.74 -1.51 -7.98
CA PRO A 170 27.40 -0.34 -7.41
C PRO A 170 26.41 0.56 -6.66
N LEU A 171 26.86 1.22 -5.58
CA LEU A 171 26.00 2.06 -4.73
C LEU A 171 25.21 3.11 -5.52
N LEU A 172 25.83 3.72 -6.53
CA LEU A 172 25.16 4.70 -7.39
C LEU A 172 23.94 4.09 -8.10
N ASN A 173 24.07 2.88 -8.66
CA ASN A 173 23.00 2.16 -9.32
C ASN A 173 21.88 1.81 -8.33
N GLN A 174 22.24 1.36 -7.11
CA GLN A 174 21.27 1.10 -6.03
C GLN A 174 20.46 2.35 -5.73
N VAL A 175 21.09 3.50 -5.49
CA VAL A 175 20.43 4.78 -5.20
C VAL A 175 19.52 5.21 -6.34
N LEU A 176 19.97 5.13 -7.59
CA LEU A 176 19.21 5.57 -8.75
C LEU A 176 18.00 4.67 -9.02
N VAL A 177 18.16 3.35 -8.94
CA VAL A 177 17.04 2.41 -9.14
C VAL A 177 16.02 2.53 -8.02
N LEU A 178 16.46 2.55 -6.74
CA LEU A 178 15.56 2.71 -5.60
C LEU A 178 14.78 4.02 -5.67
N SER A 179 15.46 5.14 -5.94
CA SER A 179 14.82 6.45 -6.05
C SER A 179 13.88 6.53 -7.25
N GLY A 180 14.26 5.96 -8.38
CA GLY A 180 13.45 5.90 -9.59
C GLY A 180 12.15 5.11 -9.37
N ILE A 181 12.24 3.90 -8.80
CA ILE A 181 11.07 3.08 -8.45
C ILE A 181 10.20 3.79 -7.43
N ALA A 182 10.80 4.37 -6.37
CA ALA A 182 10.08 5.13 -5.35
C ALA A 182 9.24 6.27 -5.95
N LEU A 183 9.82 7.02 -6.89
CA LEU A 183 9.14 8.11 -7.59
C LEU A 183 8.02 7.60 -8.50
N VAL A 184 8.30 6.61 -9.36
CA VAL A 184 7.33 6.03 -10.31
C VAL A 184 6.14 5.44 -9.57
N VAL A 185 6.39 4.69 -8.49
CA VAL A 185 5.33 4.10 -7.66
C VAL A 185 4.49 5.20 -7.00
N THR A 186 5.12 6.23 -6.43
CA THR A 186 4.37 7.32 -5.79
C THR A 186 3.47 8.05 -6.80
N VAL A 187 4.01 8.44 -7.95
CA VAL A 187 3.23 9.13 -8.99
C VAL A 187 2.15 8.20 -9.57
N GLY A 188 2.48 6.94 -9.82
CA GLY A 188 1.55 5.96 -10.38
C GLY A 188 0.38 5.68 -9.44
N VAL A 189 0.65 5.31 -8.19
CA VAL A 189 -0.38 4.97 -7.21
C VAL A 189 -1.26 6.17 -6.89
N TYR A 190 -0.68 7.31 -6.51
CA TYR A 190 -1.48 8.49 -6.12
C TYR A 190 -2.12 9.21 -7.30
N GLY A 191 -1.51 9.11 -8.49
CA GLY A 191 -2.16 9.54 -9.73
C GLY A 191 -3.43 8.75 -10.02
N LEU A 192 -3.35 7.41 -9.94
CA LEU A 192 -4.52 6.52 -10.12
C LEU A 192 -5.56 6.72 -9.01
N VAL A 193 -5.14 6.82 -7.75
CA VAL A 193 -6.04 7.12 -6.62
C VAL A 193 -6.78 8.45 -6.87
N GLY A 194 -6.07 9.49 -7.33
CA GLY A 194 -6.68 10.78 -7.67
C GLY A 194 -7.74 10.67 -8.77
N VAL A 195 -7.52 9.82 -9.78
CA VAL A 195 -8.52 9.53 -10.82
C VAL A 195 -9.72 8.79 -10.24
N ILE A 196 -9.46 7.76 -9.41
CA ILE A 196 -10.51 6.91 -8.82
C ILE A 196 -11.47 7.73 -7.95
N VAL A 197 -10.94 8.61 -7.08
CA VAL A 197 -11.78 9.42 -6.20
C VAL A 197 -12.57 10.50 -6.94
N LYS A 198 -12.26 10.76 -8.22
CA LYS A 198 -12.94 11.74 -9.07
C LYS A 198 -13.85 11.12 -10.14
N ILE A 199 -14.08 9.82 -10.07
CA ILE A 199 -14.96 9.13 -11.05
C ILE A 199 -16.40 9.65 -10.97
N ASP A 200 -16.92 9.95 -9.79
CA ASP A 200 -18.26 10.50 -9.59
C ASP A 200 -18.38 11.93 -10.13
N ASP A 201 -17.41 12.82 -9.87
CA ASP A 201 -17.37 14.16 -10.42
C ASP A 201 -17.34 14.12 -11.97
N LEU A 202 -16.55 13.21 -12.55
CA LEU A 202 -16.53 12.97 -14.00
C LEU A 202 -17.90 12.48 -14.49
N GLY A 203 -18.54 11.60 -13.72
CA GLY A 203 -19.88 11.11 -14.01
C GLY A 203 -20.91 12.22 -14.06
N TYR A 204 -20.92 13.15 -13.08
CA TYR A 204 -21.79 14.34 -13.08
C TYR A 204 -21.50 15.23 -14.29
N TRP A 205 -20.24 15.56 -14.55
CA TRP A 205 -19.85 16.39 -15.66
C TRP A 205 -20.28 15.83 -17.04
N LEU A 206 -20.17 14.51 -17.23
CA LEU A 206 -20.63 13.85 -18.46
C LEU A 206 -22.15 13.81 -18.56
N ALA A 207 -22.86 13.64 -17.45
CA ALA A 207 -24.32 13.59 -17.42
C ALA A 207 -24.97 14.94 -17.81
N GLU A 208 -24.25 16.07 -17.63
CA GLU A 208 -24.71 17.41 -17.99
C GLU A 208 -24.48 17.77 -19.48
N LYS A 209 -23.77 16.91 -20.24
CA LYS A 209 -23.49 17.17 -21.66
C LYS A 209 -24.72 16.96 -22.54
N SER A 210 -24.80 17.67 -23.70
CA SER A 210 -25.91 17.56 -24.62
C SER A 210 -25.99 16.25 -25.40
N SER A 211 -24.89 15.48 -25.48
CA SER A 211 -24.81 14.22 -26.21
C SER A 211 -25.43 13.08 -25.41
N ALA A 212 -26.39 12.36 -26.00
CA ALA A 212 -27.03 11.20 -25.40
C ALA A 212 -26.02 10.11 -24.95
N LEU A 213 -24.94 9.91 -25.74
CA LEU A 213 -23.88 8.97 -25.41
C LEU A 213 -23.11 9.44 -24.15
N MET A 214 -22.76 10.73 -24.06
CA MET A 214 -22.06 11.26 -22.88
C MET A 214 -22.94 11.20 -21.63
N GLN A 215 -24.25 11.49 -21.76
CA GLN A 215 -25.18 11.33 -20.65
C GLN A 215 -25.31 9.88 -20.18
N ALA A 216 -25.35 8.92 -21.12
CA ALA A 216 -25.41 7.50 -20.77
C ALA A 216 -24.14 7.03 -20.06
N LEU A 217 -22.96 7.45 -20.54
CA LEU A 217 -21.67 7.18 -19.87
C LEU A 217 -21.60 7.83 -18.49
N GLY A 218 -22.02 9.09 -18.34
CA GLY A 218 -22.07 9.79 -17.06
C GLY A 218 -22.94 9.07 -16.03
N LYS A 219 -24.17 8.70 -16.43
CA LYS A 219 -25.07 7.90 -15.57
C LYS A 219 -24.48 6.56 -15.21
N GLY A 220 -23.81 5.88 -16.14
CA GLY A 220 -23.10 4.62 -15.88
C GLY A 220 -22.02 4.78 -14.83
N LEU A 221 -21.18 5.81 -14.92
CA LEU A 221 -20.13 6.10 -13.93
C LEU A 221 -20.73 6.38 -12.55
N LEU A 222 -21.82 7.17 -12.45
CA LEU A 222 -22.49 7.45 -11.18
C LEU A 222 -23.08 6.21 -10.50
N ILE A 223 -23.49 5.21 -11.30
CA ILE A 223 -23.96 3.92 -10.77
C ILE A 223 -22.79 3.07 -10.30
N ILE A 224 -21.68 3.08 -11.03
CA ILE A 224 -20.50 2.25 -10.77
C ILE A 224 -19.66 2.81 -9.60
N ALA A 225 -19.56 4.14 -9.43
CA ALA A 225 -18.69 4.77 -8.43
C ALA A 225 -18.92 4.25 -7.00
N PRO A 226 -20.15 4.14 -6.44
CA PRO A 226 -20.36 3.59 -5.11
C PRO A 226 -19.96 2.12 -4.97
N TRP A 227 -20.16 1.32 -6.04
CA TRP A 227 -19.76 -0.09 -6.06
C TRP A 227 -18.23 -0.23 -6.09
N LEU A 228 -17.56 0.63 -6.85
CA LEU A 228 -16.11 0.68 -6.93
C LEU A 228 -15.51 1.01 -5.56
N MET A 229 -16.03 2.04 -4.88
CA MET A 229 -15.59 2.41 -3.53
C MET A 229 -15.80 1.28 -2.52
N LYS A 230 -16.94 0.58 -2.60
CA LYS A 230 -17.20 -0.59 -1.75
C LYS A 230 -16.24 -1.74 -2.07
N ALA A 231 -15.96 -1.98 -3.34
CA ALA A 231 -14.98 -2.98 -3.77
C ALA A 231 -13.59 -2.67 -3.23
N PHE A 232 -13.10 -1.42 -3.36
CA PHE A 232 -11.82 -1.00 -2.79
C PHE A 232 -11.77 -1.15 -1.28
N SER A 233 -12.87 -0.87 -0.58
CA SER A 233 -12.94 -1.09 0.88
C SER A 233 -12.75 -2.56 1.26
N ILE A 234 -13.33 -3.48 0.51
CA ILE A 234 -13.21 -4.92 0.76
C ILE A 234 -11.81 -5.42 0.34
N VAL A 235 -11.41 -5.12 -0.90
CA VAL A 235 -10.12 -5.55 -1.45
C VAL A 235 -8.97 -4.99 -0.62
N GLY A 236 -9.02 -3.70 -0.24
CA GLY A 236 -7.99 -3.09 0.58
C GLY A 236 -7.88 -3.73 1.98
N THR A 237 -9.01 -4.15 2.58
CA THR A 237 -8.95 -4.88 3.86
C THR A 237 -8.37 -6.29 3.70
N LEU A 238 -8.70 -6.98 2.60
CA LEU A 238 -8.08 -8.28 2.28
C LEU A 238 -6.59 -8.13 1.98
N ALA A 239 -6.19 -7.07 1.27
CA ALA A 239 -4.80 -6.76 0.97
C ALA A 239 -3.96 -6.55 2.24
N MET A 240 -4.51 -5.93 3.30
CA MET A 240 -3.80 -5.81 4.59
C MET A 240 -3.41 -7.18 5.16
N PHE A 241 -4.29 -8.18 5.07
CA PHE A 241 -3.98 -9.53 5.53
C PHE A 241 -3.03 -10.24 4.59
N LEU A 242 -3.21 -10.06 3.28
CA LEU A 242 -2.38 -10.70 2.27
C LEU A 242 -0.94 -10.20 2.34
N VAL A 243 -0.74 -8.88 2.30
CA VAL A 243 0.57 -8.23 2.37
C VAL A 243 1.20 -8.45 3.75
N GLY A 244 0.48 -8.08 4.82
CA GLY A 244 0.97 -8.24 6.18
C GLY A 244 1.30 -9.69 6.55
N GLY A 245 0.43 -10.63 6.19
CA GLY A 245 0.65 -12.06 6.36
C GLY A 245 1.80 -12.58 5.52
N GLY A 246 1.88 -12.17 4.25
CA GLY A 246 2.98 -12.53 3.35
C GLY A 246 4.34 -12.08 3.88
N ILE A 247 4.46 -10.83 4.34
CA ILE A 247 5.71 -10.31 4.94
C ILE A 247 6.13 -11.16 6.15
N VAL A 248 5.20 -11.47 7.06
CA VAL A 248 5.52 -12.28 8.25
C VAL A 248 5.87 -13.71 7.87
N VAL A 249 5.15 -14.33 6.95
CA VAL A 249 5.43 -15.68 6.45
C VAL A 249 6.82 -15.76 5.82
N HIS A 250 7.16 -14.82 4.93
CA HIS A 250 8.48 -14.77 4.31
C HIS A 250 9.61 -14.54 5.33
N GLY A 251 9.33 -13.79 6.39
CA GLY A 251 10.28 -13.56 7.48
C GLY A 251 10.57 -14.81 8.33
N ILE A 252 9.69 -15.85 8.29
CA ILE A 252 9.86 -17.11 9.01
C ILE A 252 10.22 -18.21 8.00
N ALA A 253 11.52 -18.38 7.72
CA ALA A 253 12.01 -19.31 6.71
C ALA A 253 11.42 -20.73 6.80
N PRO A 254 11.30 -21.40 7.97
CA PRO A 254 10.70 -22.73 8.05
C PRO A 254 9.22 -22.75 7.61
N LEU A 255 8.46 -21.69 7.92
CA LEU A 255 7.05 -21.58 7.54
C LEU A 255 6.90 -21.34 6.05
N HIS A 256 7.72 -20.43 5.51
CA HIS A 256 7.74 -20.14 4.06
C HIS A 256 8.06 -21.39 3.24
N HIS A 257 9.14 -22.11 3.58
CA HIS A 257 9.50 -23.35 2.89
C HIS A 257 8.45 -24.47 3.04
N ALA A 258 7.79 -24.59 4.18
CA ALA A 258 6.70 -25.55 4.35
C ALA A 258 5.52 -25.24 3.41
N ILE A 259 5.14 -23.97 3.26
CA ILE A 259 4.07 -23.54 2.35
C ILE A 259 4.46 -23.80 0.89
N GLU A 260 5.68 -23.45 0.49
CA GLU A 260 6.16 -23.67 -0.88
C GLU A 260 6.24 -25.16 -1.23
N HIS A 261 6.79 -25.97 -0.31
CA HIS A 261 6.88 -27.41 -0.49
C HIS A 261 5.50 -28.07 -0.64
N PHE A 262 4.55 -27.69 0.23
CA PHE A 262 3.19 -28.21 0.15
C PHE A 262 2.47 -27.74 -1.12
N ALA A 263 2.65 -26.47 -1.52
CA ALA A 263 2.10 -25.94 -2.75
C ALA A 263 2.69 -26.65 -4.00
N GLY A 264 3.99 -26.91 -4.02
CA GLY A 264 4.68 -27.56 -5.14
C GLY A 264 4.26 -29.02 -5.38
N GLN A 265 3.62 -29.68 -4.41
CA GLN A 265 3.06 -31.02 -4.57
C GLN A 265 1.65 -31.03 -5.18
N GLN A 266 1.04 -29.87 -5.40
CA GLN A 266 -0.33 -29.72 -5.90
C GLN A 266 -0.36 -29.46 -7.42
N SER A 267 -1.56 -29.45 -7.99
CA SER A 267 -1.74 -29.03 -9.39
C SER A 267 -1.31 -27.57 -9.59
N ALA A 268 -0.90 -27.20 -10.81
CA ALA A 268 -0.37 -25.85 -11.11
C ALA A 268 -1.30 -24.72 -10.64
N VAL A 269 -2.62 -24.88 -10.75
CA VAL A 269 -3.60 -23.88 -10.30
C VAL A 269 -3.60 -23.77 -8.78
N VAL A 270 -3.58 -24.91 -8.06
CA VAL A 270 -3.55 -24.94 -6.60
C VAL A 270 -2.23 -24.39 -6.09
N ALA A 271 -1.11 -24.73 -6.71
CA ALA A 271 0.21 -24.21 -6.35
C ALA A 271 0.30 -22.68 -6.46
N MET A 272 -0.41 -22.07 -7.40
CA MET A 272 -0.45 -20.62 -7.56
C MET A 272 -1.35 -19.93 -6.52
N ILE A 273 -2.48 -20.50 -6.18
CA ILE A 273 -3.49 -19.86 -5.32
C ILE A 273 -3.23 -20.13 -3.82
N LEU A 274 -2.72 -21.31 -3.50
CA LEU A 274 -2.58 -21.77 -2.11
C LEU A 274 -1.71 -20.87 -1.24
N PRO A 275 -0.51 -20.40 -1.67
CA PRO A 275 0.29 -19.47 -0.86
C PRO A 275 -0.46 -18.16 -0.58
N THR A 276 -1.19 -17.63 -1.56
CA THR A 276 -1.99 -16.39 -1.41
C THR A 276 -3.08 -16.56 -0.35
N VAL A 277 -3.82 -17.68 -0.41
CA VAL A 277 -4.88 -17.98 0.56
C VAL A 277 -4.30 -18.21 1.96
N LEU A 278 -3.18 -18.93 2.06
CA LEU A 278 -2.51 -19.18 3.34
C LEU A 278 -1.97 -17.88 3.94
N ASN A 279 -1.36 -16.99 3.17
CA ASN A 279 -0.91 -15.69 3.63
C ASN A 279 -2.06 -14.85 4.17
N LEU A 280 -3.21 -14.85 3.50
CA LEU A 280 -4.42 -14.15 3.96
C LEU A 280 -4.94 -14.72 5.29
N ILE A 281 -5.04 -16.05 5.41
CA ILE A 281 -5.50 -16.72 6.64
C ILE A 281 -4.53 -16.46 7.79
N LEU A 282 -3.23 -16.63 7.55
CA LEU A 282 -2.21 -16.37 8.55
C LEU A 282 -2.17 -14.91 8.96
N GLY A 283 -2.32 -13.99 8.01
CA GLY A 283 -2.44 -12.56 8.29
C GLY A 283 -3.62 -12.24 9.21
N PHE A 284 -4.78 -12.84 8.97
CA PHE A 284 -5.94 -12.69 9.84
C PHE A 284 -5.69 -13.25 11.25
N ILE A 285 -5.05 -14.42 11.37
CA ILE A 285 -4.68 -15.04 12.65
C ILE A 285 -3.68 -14.17 13.41
N ILE A 286 -2.61 -13.72 12.74
CA ILE A 286 -1.58 -12.84 13.33
C ILE A 286 -2.22 -11.54 13.83
N GLY A 287 -3.04 -10.89 13.02
CA GLY A 287 -3.76 -9.69 13.40
C GLY A 287 -4.66 -9.91 14.61
N GLY A 288 -5.38 -11.03 14.65
CA GLY A 288 -6.20 -11.44 15.79
C GLY A 288 -5.40 -11.60 17.09
N ILE A 289 -4.24 -12.28 17.01
CA ILE A 289 -3.34 -12.44 18.15
C ILE A 289 -2.83 -11.08 18.65
N VAL A 290 -2.43 -10.18 17.74
CA VAL A 290 -1.93 -8.84 18.10
C VAL A 290 -3.04 -8.02 18.74
N VAL A 291 -4.27 -8.02 18.19
CA VAL A 291 -5.44 -7.33 18.79
C VAL A 291 -5.73 -7.85 20.20
N LEU A 292 -5.72 -9.18 20.40
CA LEU A 292 -5.93 -9.76 21.71
C LEU A 292 -4.83 -9.36 22.69
N GLY A 293 -3.57 -9.34 22.24
CA GLY A 293 -2.43 -8.90 23.04
C GLY A 293 -2.55 -7.42 23.45
N VAL A 294 -2.89 -6.54 22.52
CA VAL A 294 -3.11 -5.11 22.79
C VAL A 294 -4.25 -4.89 23.78
N LYS A 295 -5.39 -5.59 23.60
CA LYS A 295 -6.52 -5.52 24.53
C LYS A 295 -6.17 -6.06 25.93
N ALA A 296 -5.40 -7.15 26.01
CA ALA A 296 -4.95 -7.69 27.28
C ALA A 296 -4.04 -6.70 28.04
N VAL A 297 -3.09 -6.07 27.34
CA VAL A 297 -2.21 -5.05 27.93
C VAL A 297 -3.00 -3.80 28.37
N ALA A 298 -3.94 -3.34 27.57
CA ALA A 298 -4.82 -2.21 27.92
C ALA A 298 -5.64 -2.51 29.19
N LYS A 299 -6.19 -3.74 29.29
CA LYS A 299 -6.93 -4.19 30.49
C LYS A 299 -6.03 -4.24 31.74
N MET A 300 -4.78 -4.71 31.60
CA MET A 300 -3.82 -4.75 32.72
C MET A 300 -3.40 -3.33 33.18
N ARG A 301 -3.42 -2.34 32.28
CA ARG A 301 -3.11 -0.93 32.57
C ARG A 301 -4.30 -0.13 33.11
N GLY A 302 -5.46 -0.76 33.34
CA GLY A 302 -6.68 -0.10 33.84
C GLY A 302 -7.33 0.85 32.81
N GLN A 303 -6.96 0.76 31.53
CA GLN A 303 -7.50 1.57 30.43
C GLN A 303 -8.61 0.81 29.67
N ALA A 304 -9.38 -0.03 30.35
CA ALA A 304 -10.51 -0.71 29.73
C ALA A 304 -11.61 0.33 29.47
N HIS A 305 -11.80 0.67 28.20
CA HIS A 305 -13.03 1.34 27.70
C HIS A 305 -14.03 0.28 27.25
#